data_3682f2a64986eb4d31920c317dd48526
#
_entry.id   3682f2a64986eb4d31920c317dd48526
#
_cell.length_a   1.000
_cell.length_b   1.000
_cell.length_c   1.000
_cell.angle_alpha   90.00
_cell.angle_beta   90.00
_cell.angle_gamma   90.00
#
_symmetry.space_group_name_H-M   'P 1'
#
loop_
_entity.id
_entity.type
_entity.pdbx_description
1 polymer ?
#
loop_
_entity_poly.entity_id
_entity_poly.type
_entity_poly.pdbx_seq_one_letter_code
_entity_poly.pdbx_strand_id
1 'polypeptide(L)'
;CSCSTKTKRDACTYNPKPALMWFDAEANFARFSHKDSIDFYLKKIKSLGFTHAVVDVRPITGEVLFNSKYAPRMEEWNGAPRGDFDYLGYFIEQGHKQGLEVHASLNVFCAGHNYFDRGLVYSGHPEWASTVYNPDRGLIPITEEKEKYGTMINPLNEEYRIHILNVLKELLVKYPALDGLILDRVRYDGISADFSDLSRETFETYIGEKVENFPEDILRWNKEGKRPKPELGKWSKKWFEWRTKVITEFMAKIREEVKAVNPKISFGTYTGAWYPSYYEVGVNFASREYDPSQKFDWATPQYKNYGYAELLDLYVTGNYYTDITIEEYKKSNNWVWNETDSQAQQGTWYCVEGSCQQLRRILNGRPFMGGVLVDLFYDNREKLTSAI
;
A
#
# COMPACT_ATOMS: atom_id res chain seq x y z
N CYS A 1 -59.74 22.78 -23.49
CA CYS A 1 -59.27 21.54 -22.83
C CYS A 1 -57.75 21.62 -22.63
N SER A 2 -57.35 21.92 -21.41
CA SER A 2 -55.91 21.97 -21.03
C SER A 2 -55.55 20.59 -20.44
N CYS A 3 -54.61 19.91 -21.05
CA CYS A 3 -54.00 18.71 -20.56
C CYS A 3 -52.70 19.04 -19.83
N SER A 4 -52.74 18.97 -18.51
CA SER A 4 -51.56 19.18 -17.65
C SER A 4 -50.80 17.85 -17.55
N THR A 5 -49.67 17.73 -18.22
CA THR A 5 -48.70 16.63 -18.00
C THR A 5 -47.82 16.94 -16.79
N LYS A 6 -48.15 16.31 -15.67
CA LYS A 6 -47.20 16.25 -14.53
C LYS A 6 -46.03 15.35 -14.93
N THR A 7 -44.88 15.93 -15.24
CA THR A 7 -43.62 15.24 -15.29
C THR A 7 -43.26 14.75 -13.89
N LYS A 8 -43.25 13.42 -13.70
CA LYS A 8 -42.59 12.78 -12.55
C LYS A 8 -41.12 13.22 -12.58
N ARG A 9 -40.71 14.00 -11.61
CA ARG A 9 -39.31 14.16 -11.30
C ARG A 9 -38.82 12.80 -10.82
N ASP A 10 -37.98 12.14 -11.62
CA ASP A 10 -37.24 11.00 -11.16
C ASP A 10 -36.42 11.47 -9.93
N ALA A 11 -36.68 10.83 -8.80
CA ALA A 11 -35.91 11.03 -7.60
C ALA A 11 -34.46 10.61 -7.95
N CYS A 12 -33.59 11.59 -8.15
CA CYS A 12 -32.17 11.37 -8.28
C CYS A 12 -31.75 10.67 -6.98
N THR A 13 -31.55 9.35 -7.03
CA THR A 13 -30.99 8.60 -5.92
C THR A 13 -29.59 9.13 -5.73
N TYR A 14 -29.42 10.01 -4.74
CA TYR A 14 -28.12 10.51 -4.31
C TYR A 14 -27.34 9.32 -3.77
N ASN A 15 -26.45 8.76 -4.61
CA ASN A 15 -25.49 7.78 -4.18
C ASN A 15 -24.31 8.58 -3.60
N PRO A 16 -24.13 8.59 -2.26
CA PRO A 16 -23.07 9.36 -1.66
C PRO A 16 -21.70 8.87 -2.21
N LYS A 17 -20.79 9.80 -2.48
CA LYS A 17 -19.43 9.44 -2.84
C LYS A 17 -18.85 8.55 -1.73
N PRO A 18 -18.13 7.46 -2.08
CA PRO A 18 -17.47 6.64 -1.07
C PRO A 18 -16.51 7.46 -0.22
N ALA A 19 -16.63 7.31 1.09
CA ALA A 19 -15.75 7.91 2.09
C ALA A 19 -15.34 6.83 3.08
N LEU A 20 -14.03 6.59 3.20
CA LEU A 20 -13.44 5.52 4.01
C LEU A 20 -12.80 6.08 5.27
N MET A 21 -13.05 5.43 6.41
CA MET A 21 -12.26 5.61 7.63
C MET A 21 -11.38 4.37 7.84
N TRP A 22 -10.06 4.58 7.90
CA TRP A 22 -9.10 3.52 8.12
C TRP A 22 -8.74 3.40 9.60
N PHE A 23 -8.80 2.18 10.12
CA PHE A 23 -8.44 1.83 11.48
C PHE A 23 -7.19 0.97 11.48
N ASP A 24 -6.04 1.59 11.73
CA ASP A 24 -4.76 0.91 11.89
C ASP A 24 -4.79 -0.04 13.10
N ALA A 25 -4.25 -1.25 12.93
CA ALA A 25 -4.29 -2.28 13.95
C ALA A 25 -3.46 -1.93 15.19
N GLU A 26 -2.23 -1.47 14.98
CA GLU A 26 -1.28 -1.21 16.07
C GLU A 26 -1.68 0.03 16.87
N ALA A 27 -1.97 1.12 16.17
CA ALA A 27 -2.36 2.39 16.80
C ALA A 27 -3.68 2.30 17.56
N ASN A 28 -4.57 1.40 17.18
CA ASN A 28 -5.89 1.24 17.80
C ASN A 28 -6.07 -0.06 18.57
N PHE A 29 -5.01 -0.87 18.76
CA PHE A 29 -5.11 -2.19 19.35
C PHE A 29 -5.81 -2.18 20.71
N ALA A 30 -5.30 -1.40 21.66
CA ALA A 30 -5.91 -1.27 22.99
C ALA A 30 -7.35 -0.77 22.93
N ARG A 31 -7.62 0.24 22.07
CA ARG A 31 -8.95 0.83 21.91
C ARG A 31 -9.97 -0.16 21.41
N PHE A 32 -9.64 -0.91 20.35
CA PHE A 32 -10.56 -1.86 19.73
C PHE A 32 -10.49 -3.27 20.31
N SER A 33 -9.77 -3.45 21.40
CA SER A 33 -9.92 -4.61 22.28
C SER A 33 -11.22 -4.59 23.10
N HIS A 34 -12.02 -3.53 22.96
CA HIS A 34 -13.30 -3.34 23.66
C HIS A 34 -14.45 -3.11 22.66
N LYS A 35 -15.51 -3.92 22.76
CA LYS A 35 -16.68 -3.84 21.89
C LYS A 35 -17.37 -2.46 21.91
N ASP A 36 -17.49 -1.87 23.10
CA ASP A 36 -18.10 -0.54 23.25
C ASP A 36 -17.37 0.55 22.46
N SER A 37 -16.03 0.44 22.37
CA SER A 37 -15.22 1.36 21.56
C SER A 37 -15.50 1.17 20.07
N ILE A 38 -15.59 -0.07 19.60
CA ILE A 38 -15.93 -0.37 18.21
C ILE A 38 -17.31 0.22 17.87
N ASP A 39 -18.32 -0.03 18.71
CA ASP A 39 -19.67 0.49 18.53
C ASP A 39 -19.69 2.03 18.49
N PHE A 40 -18.96 2.67 19.41
CA PHE A 40 -18.87 4.11 19.45
C PHE A 40 -18.28 4.68 18.16
N TYR A 41 -17.14 4.14 17.69
CA TYR A 41 -16.46 4.69 16.51
C TYR A 41 -17.23 4.39 15.22
N LEU A 42 -17.86 3.23 15.07
CA LEU A 42 -18.69 2.93 13.90
C LEU A 42 -19.91 3.86 13.81
N LYS A 43 -20.60 4.11 14.92
CA LYS A 43 -21.68 5.11 14.98
C LYS A 43 -21.16 6.52 14.66
N LYS A 44 -19.99 6.88 15.20
CA LYS A 44 -19.39 8.19 15.00
C LYS A 44 -19.04 8.42 13.51
N ILE A 45 -18.33 7.51 12.86
CA ILE A 45 -17.97 7.67 11.45
C ILE A 45 -19.21 7.70 10.56
N LYS A 46 -20.25 6.86 10.86
CA LYS A 46 -21.51 6.92 10.14
C LYS A 46 -22.20 8.27 10.27
N SER A 47 -22.25 8.83 11.50
CA SER A 47 -22.83 10.16 11.73
C SER A 47 -22.11 11.29 11.03
N LEU A 48 -20.83 11.08 10.67
CA LEU A 48 -19.98 12.02 9.92
C LEU A 48 -20.09 11.83 8.40
N GLY A 49 -20.91 10.90 7.93
CA GLY A 49 -21.13 10.66 6.51
C GLY A 49 -20.18 9.66 5.86
N PHE A 50 -19.32 8.98 6.63
CA PHE A 50 -18.52 7.88 6.09
C PHE A 50 -19.42 6.73 5.63
N THR A 51 -18.96 6.05 4.59
CA THR A 51 -19.68 4.92 3.96
C THR A 51 -18.98 3.59 4.20
N HIS A 52 -17.70 3.61 4.53
CA HIS A 52 -16.86 2.42 4.69
C HIS A 52 -15.99 2.51 5.95
N ALA A 53 -15.81 1.37 6.61
CA ALA A 53 -14.78 1.16 7.61
C ALA A 53 -13.72 0.22 7.05
N VAL A 54 -12.47 0.65 7.03
CA VAL A 54 -11.32 -0.20 6.66
C VAL A 54 -10.64 -0.65 7.94
N VAL A 55 -10.64 -1.95 8.19
CA VAL A 55 -10.13 -2.57 9.42
C VAL A 55 -8.85 -3.32 9.10
N ASP A 56 -7.73 -2.87 9.67
CA ASP A 56 -6.47 -3.57 9.52
C ASP A 56 -6.48 -4.84 10.37
N VAL A 57 -6.27 -5.99 9.73
CA VAL A 57 -6.34 -7.31 10.37
C VAL A 57 -5.03 -8.07 10.32
N ARG A 58 -4.01 -7.53 9.66
CA ARG A 58 -2.67 -8.08 9.60
C ARG A 58 -1.63 -6.96 9.58
N PRO A 59 -1.18 -6.51 10.76
CA PRO A 59 -0.16 -5.48 10.89
C PRO A 59 1.20 -5.96 10.36
N ILE A 60 2.21 -5.09 10.44
CA ILE A 60 3.55 -5.36 9.89
C ILE A 60 4.26 -6.56 10.49
N THR A 61 3.91 -6.98 11.71
CA THR A 61 4.47 -8.18 12.35
C THR A 61 4.17 -9.49 11.61
N GLY A 62 3.12 -9.48 10.77
CA GLY A 62 2.61 -10.67 10.11
C GLY A 62 1.68 -11.52 10.97
N GLU A 63 1.52 -11.18 12.26
CA GLU A 63 0.46 -11.71 13.12
C GLU A 63 -0.90 -11.22 12.59
N VAL A 64 -1.98 -11.90 12.96
CA VAL A 64 -3.33 -11.56 12.50
C VAL A 64 -4.28 -11.28 13.67
N LEU A 65 -5.34 -10.50 13.43
CA LEU A 65 -6.35 -10.16 14.43
C LEU A 65 -7.59 -11.07 14.33
N PHE A 66 -7.44 -12.24 13.75
CA PHE A 66 -8.47 -13.27 13.68
C PHE A 66 -7.87 -14.65 13.94
N ASN A 67 -8.68 -15.65 14.18
CA ASN A 67 -8.17 -17.02 14.37
C ASN A 67 -7.76 -17.59 13.02
N SER A 68 -6.48 -17.91 12.85
CA SER A 68 -5.91 -18.47 11.63
C SER A 68 -5.16 -19.78 11.92
N LYS A 69 -5.15 -20.67 10.92
CA LYS A 69 -4.31 -21.88 10.91
C LYS A 69 -2.91 -21.60 10.37
N TYR A 70 -2.76 -20.49 9.64
CA TYR A 70 -1.56 -20.18 8.88
C TYR A 70 -0.71 -19.08 9.53
N ALA A 71 -1.29 -18.24 10.37
CA ALA A 71 -0.59 -17.15 11.03
C ALA A 71 -0.93 -17.11 12.53
N PRO A 72 0.02 -16.77 13.40
CA PRO A 72 -0.26 -16.57 14.81
C PRO A 72 -1.18 -15.37 15.00
N ARG A 73 -2.06 -15.47 16.00
CA ARG A 73 -2.93 -14.37 16.38
C ARG A 73 -2.16 -13.39 17.26
N MET A 74 -2.35 -12.09 17.02
CA MET A 74 -1.81 -11.04 17.88
C MET A 74 -2.58 -11.03 19.21
N GLU A 75 -1.95 -11.46 20.29
CA GLU A 75 -2.58 -11.59 21.61
C GLU A 75 -2.43 -10.33 22.46
N GLU A 76 -1.45 -9.52 22.16
CA GLU A 76 -1.20 -8.24 22.86
C GLU A 76 -0.43 -7.26 21.97
N TRP A 77 -0.52 -5.98 22.27
CA TRP A 77 0.32 -4.94 21.68
C TRP A 77 0.63 -3.85 22.71
N ASN A 78 1.93 -3.54 22.91
CA ASN A 78 2.39 -2.55 23.89
C ASN A 78 1.80 -2.75 25.31
N GLY A 79 1.68 -4.01 25.74
CA GLY A 79 1.16 -4.38 27.05
C GLY A 79 -0.38 -4.38 27.16
N ALA A 80 -1.10 -3.98 26.11
CA ALA A 80 -2.55 -4.09 26.08
C ALA A 80 -2.95 -5.48 25.56
N PRO A 81 -3.75 -6.29 26.29
CA PRO A 81 -4.25 -7.56 25.79
C PRO A 81 -5.35 -7.34 24.75
N ARG A 82 -5.49 -8.29 23.81
CA ARG A 82 -6.63 -8.28 22.89
C ARG A 82 -7.95 -8.56 23.64
N GLY A 83 -9.05 -8.13 23.03
CA GLY A 83 -10.39 -8.50 23.48
C GLY A 83 -10.69 -9.99 23.25
N ASP A 84 -11.46 -10.59 24.16
CA ASP A 84 -11.90 -11.98 24.02
C ASP A 84 -13.19 -12.10 23.19
N PHE A 85 -13.09 -11.72 21.91
CA PHE A 85 -14.14 -11.84 20.93
C PHE A 85 -13.57 -11.93 19.51
N ASP A 86 -14.41 -12.30 18.54
CA ASP A 86 -14.06 -12.27 17.12
C ASP A 86 -14.01 -10.81 16.62
N TYR A 87 -12.81 -10.24 16.59
CA TYR A 87 -12.54 -8.87 16.25
C TYR A 87 -13.13 -8.44 14.90
N LEU A 88 -12.76 -9.14 13.82
CA LEU A 88 -13.24 -8.80 12.47
C LEU A 88 -14.71 -9.12 12.29
N GLY A 89 -15.16 -10.27 12.80
CA GLY A 89 -16.59 -10.63 12.77
C GLY A 89 -17.46 -9.59 13.45
N TYR A 90 -16.99 -9.05 14.58
CA TYR A 90 -17.72 -8.00 15.29
C TYR A 90 -17.74 -6.67 14.50
N PHE A 91 -16.63 -6.27 13.88
CA PHE A 91 -16.61 -5.09 13.00
C PHE A 91 -17.57 -5.24 11.81
N ILE A 92 -17.60 -6.41 11.16
CA ILE A 92 -18.50 -6.67 10.04
C ILE A 92 -19.96 -6.58 10.51
N GLU A 93 -20.33 -7.27 11.59
CA GLU A 93 -21.68 -7.28 12.12
C GLU A 93 -22.16 -5.87 12.50
N GLN A 94 -21.38 -5.15 13.30
CA GLN A 94 -21.77 -3.82 13.77
C GLN A 94 -21.68 -2.76 12.68
N GLY A 95 -20.71 -2.87 11.77
CA GLY A 95 -20.59 -2.00 10.60
C GLY A 95 -21.81 -2.10 9.69
N HIS A 96 -22.22 -3.32 9.36
CA HIS A 96 -23.44 -3.57 8.57
C HIS A 96 -24.70 -3.05 9.26
N LYS A 97 -24.84 -3.23 10.59
CA LYS A 97 -25.95 -2.64 11.36
C LYS A 97 -26.01 -1.12 11.26
N GLN A 98 -24.86 -0.45 11.10
CA GLN A 98 -24.80 1.00 10.87
C GLN A 98 -24.94 1.37 9.38
N GLY A 99 -25.08 0.41 8.47
CA GLY A 99 -25.11 0.64 7.02
C GLY A 99 -23.76 1.14 6.48
N LEU A 100 -22.67 0.62 7.03
CA LEU A 100 -21.31 0.79 6.51
C LEU A 100 -20.89 -0.47 5.76
N GLU A 101 -20.15 -0.33 4.67
CA GLU A 101 -19.34 -1.42 4.14
C GLU A 101 -18.10 -1.63 5.03
N VAL A 102 -17.69 -2.87 5.21
CA VAL A 102 -16.51 -3.23 6.01
C VAL A 102 -15.46 -3.90 5.12
N HIS A 103 -14.32 -3.27 5.02
CA HIS A 103 -13.18 -3.77 4.25
C HIS A 103 -12.07 -4.20 5.21
N ALA A 104 -11.45 -5.34 4.96
CA ALA A 104 -10.22 -5.72 5.67
C ALA A 104 -8.99 -5.19 4.94
N SER A 105 -8.00 -4.71 5.69
CA SER A 105 -6.68 -4.42 5.15
C SER A 105 -5.62 -5.37 5.69
N LEU A 106 -4.60 -5.65 4.87
CA LEU A 106 -3.51 -6.55 5.21
C LEU A 106 -2.19 -6.03 4.63
N ASN A 107 -1.13 -6.06 5.45
CA ASN A 107 0.23 -5.90 4.95
C ASN A 107 0.68 -7.19 4.26
N VAL A 108 1.06 -7.14 2.97
CA VAL A 108 1.42 -8.33 2.20
C VAL A 108 2.88 -8.69 2.39
N PHE A 109 3.83 -7.90 1.90
CA PHE A 109 5.26 -8.19 1.97
C PHE A 109 5.94 -7.57 3.19
N CYS A 110 5.28 -7.62 4.35
CA CYS A 110 5.88 -7.27 5.63
C CYS A 110 5.46 -8.30 6.69
N ALA A 111 6.42 -8.82 7.45
CA ALA A 111 6.18 -9.85 8.45
C ALA A 111 7.14 -9.78 9.64
N GLY A 112 7.49 -8.56 10.03
CA GLY A 112 8.29 -8.28 11.22
C GLY A 112 8.35 -6.80 11.56
N HIS A 113 8.62 -6.51 12.81
CA HIS A 113 8.83 -5.16 13.35
C HIS A 113 10.25 -5.06 13.90
N ASN A 114 11.14 -4.36 13.19
CA ASN A 114 12.57 -4.33 13.50
C ASN A 114 12.92 -3.65 14.84
N TYR A 115 12.08 -2.71 15.33
CA TYR A 115 12.35 -2.05 16.62
C TYR A 115 12.08 -2.96 17.82
N PHE A 116 11.17 -3.94 17.65
CA PHE A 116 10.76 -4.85 18.73
C PHE A 116 11.26 -6.28 18.53
N ASP A 117 11.99 -6.55 17.44
CA ASP A 117 12.41 -7.91 17.05
C ASP A 117 11.24 -8.91 17.13
N ARG A 118 10.08 -8.49 16.62
CA ARG A 118 8.81 -9.21 16.72
C ARG A 118 8.23 -9.52 15.34
N GLY A 119 7.52 -10.63 15.25
CA GLY A 119 6.81 -11.07 14.05
C GLY A 119 7.38 -12.34 13.46
N LEU A 120 6.84 -12.78 12.32
CA LEU A 120 7.12 -14.10 11.74
C LEU A 120 8.60 -14.29 11.38
N VAL A 121 9.25 -13.26 10.87
CA VAL A 121 10.68 -13.30 10.54
C VAL A 121 11.53 -13.57 11.79
N TYR A 122 11.16 -13.00 12.92
CA TYR A 122 11.90 -13.17 14.17
C TYR A 122 11.54 -14.44 14.93
N SER A 123 10.35 -15.00 14.70
CA SER A 123 9.84 -16.16 15.44
C SER A 123 9.97 -17.51 14.74
N GLY A 124 10.61 -17.54 13.55
CA GLY A 124 10.83 -18.83 12.89
C GLY A 124 11.14 -18.78 11.40
N HIS A 125 11.07 -17.59 10.76
CA HIS A 125 11.24 -17.47 9.32
C HIS A 125 12.23 -16.38 8.90
N PRO A 126 13.49 -16.39 9.42
CA PRO A 126 14.48 -15.38 9.07
C PRO A 126 14.83 -15.38 7.57
N GLU A 127 14.68 -16.52 6.90
CA GLU A 127 14.92 -16.71 5.46
C GLU A 127 13.91 -15.98 4.55
N TRP A 128 12.80 -15.51 5.09
CA TRP A 128 11.84 -14.71 4.34
C TRP A 128 12.27 -13.25 4.17
N ALA A 129 13.12 -12.75 5.07
CA ALA A 129 13.56 -11.37 5.09
C ALA A 129 14.25 -10.94 3.80
N SER A 130 13.98 -9.73 3.34
CA SER A 130 14.72 -9.12 2.22
C SER A 130 16.20 -8.96 2.56
N THR A 131 17.04 -9.12 1.54
CA THR A 131 18.46 -8.71 1.56
C THR A 131 18.57 -7.28 1.05
N VAL A 132 19.13 -6.38 1.85
CA VAL A 132 19.32 -4.98 1.48
C VAL A 132 20.79 -4.70 1.18
N TYR A 133 21.02 -3.83 0.20
CA TYR A 133 22.36 -3.31 -0.10
C TYR A 133 22.60 -2.03 0.69
N ASN A 134 23.20 -2.22 1.88
CA ASN A 134 23.58 -1.12 2.78
C ASN A 134 24.85 -0.44 2.30
N PRO A 135 24.93 0.91 2.32
CA PRO A 135 26.11 1.63 1.83
C PRO A 135 27.39 1.34 2.61
N ASP A 136 27.30 0.98 3.88
CA ASP A 136 28.48 0.79 4.74
C ASP A 136 28.81 -0.69 5.01
N ARG A 137 27.79 -1.55 4.99
CA ARG A 137 27.91 -2.96 5.38
C ARG A 137 27.74 -3.95 4.22
N GLY A 138 27.46 -3.45 2.99
CA GLY A 138 27.20 -4.31 1.83
C GLY A 138 25.85 -5.02 1.90
N LEU A 139 25.79 -6.26 1.44
CA LEU A 139 24.55 -7.06 1.45
C LEU A 139 24.28 -7.62 2.85
N ILE A 140 23.19 -7.21 3.45
CA ILE A 140 22.77 -7.63 4.79
C ILE A 140 21.27 -7.96 4.83
N PRO A 141 20.79 -8.81 5.77
CA PRO A 141 19.37 -8.97 5.99
C PRO A 141 18.76 -7.67 6.51
N ILE A 142 17.54 -7.36 6.07
CA ILE A 142 16.81 -6.14 6.50
C ILE A 142 16.58 -6.07 8.01
N THR A 143 16.61 -7.20 8.71
CA THR A 143 16.52 -7.28 10.18
C THR A 143 17.65 -6.57 10.90
N GLU A 144 18.78 -6.31 10.21
CA GLU A 144 19.90 -5.54 10.73
C GLU A 144 19.78 -4.02 10.49
N GLU A 145 18.82 -3.58 9.71
CA GLU A 145 18.51 -2.18 9.44
C GLU A 145 17.53 -1.62 10.50
N LYS A 146 18.03 -1.36 11.72
CA LYS A 146 17.20 -0.97 12.85
C LYS A 146 16.54 0.40 12.75
N GLU A 147 16.95 1.24 11.81
CA GLU A 147 16.28 2.50 11.46
C GLU A 147 14.99 2.29 10.65
N LYS A 148 14.80 1.12 10.05
CA LYS A 148 13.57 0.72 9.36
C LYS A 148 12.68 -0.07 10.31
N TYR A 149 11.46 0.40 10.54
CA TYR A 149 10.57 -0.26 11.50
C TYR A 149 9.98 -1.58 10.97
N GLY A 150 9.69 -1.67 9.68
CA GLY A 150 9.07 -2.84 9.07
C GLY A 150 10.08 -3.80 8.45
N THR A 151 9.96 -5.09 8.76
CA THR A 151 10.76 -6.16 8.12
C THR A 151 10.07 -6.59 6.84
N MET A 152 10.52 -6.02 5.73
CA MET A 152 9.99 -6.39 4.42
C MET A 152 10.52 -7.75 3.98
N ILE A 153 9.67 -8.47 3.27
CA ILE A 153 9.90 -9.82 2.76
C ILE A 153 10.39 -9.75 1.33
N ASN A 154 11.25 -10.70 0.93
CA ASN A 154 11.60 -10.86 -0.47
C ASN A 154 10.36 -11.31 -1.27
N PRO A 155 9.85 -10.49 -2.22
CA PRO A 155 8.67 -10.83 -3.00
C PRO A 155 8.80 -12.09 -3.88
N LEU A 156 10.00 -12.62 -4.05
CA LEU A 156 10.26 -13.88 -4.76
C LEU A 156 10.24 -15.12 -3.88
N ASN A 157 10.20 -14.96 -2.56
CA ASN A 157 10.18 -16.11 -1.65
C ASN A 157 8.88 -16.90 -1.82
N GLU A 158 8.99 -18.10 -2.40
CA GLU A 158 7.82 -18.91 -2.78
C GLU A 158 7.09 -19.46 -1.57
N GLU A 159 7.81 -19.85 -0.52
CA GLU A 159 7.20 -20.32 0.74
C GLU A 159 6.34 -19.20 1.35
N TYR A 160 6.87 -17.99 1.39
CA TYR A 160 6.10 -16.84 1.87
C TYR A 160 4.89 -16.52 0.97
N ARG A 161 5.04 -16.61 -0.35
CA ARG A 161 3.91 -16.42 -1.28
C ARG A 161 2.78 -17.40 -1.00
N ILE A 162 3.11 -18.68 -0.79
CA ILE A 162 2.14 -19.71 -0.41
C ILE A 162 1.49 -19.36 0.94
N HIS A 163 2.29 -18.96 1.93
CA HIS A 163 1.81 -18.57 3.24
C HIS A 163 0.77 -17.44 3.15
N ILE A 164 1.11 -16.32 2.51
CA ILE A 164 0.20 -15.16 2.44
C ILE A 164 -1.08 -15.45 1.63
N LEU A 165 -1.00 -16.24 0.56
CA LEU A 165 -2.17 -16.69 -0.19
C LEU A 165 -3.10 -17.56 0.68
N ASN A 166 -2.55 -18.43 1.51
CA ASN A 166 -3.34 -19.24 2.43
C ASN A 166 -4.02 -18.38 3.51
N VAL A 167 -3.33 -17.39 4.06
CA VAL A 167 -3.91 -16.42 5.01
C VAL A 167 -5.07 -15.66 4.38
N LEU A 168 -4.90 -15.16 3.14
CA LEU A 168 -5.94 -14.44 2.41
C LEU A 168 -7.17 -15.31 2.11
N LYS A 169 -6.96 -16.53 1.64
CA LYS A 169 -8.06 -17.47 1.35
C LYS A 169 -8.81 -17.85 2.62
N GLU A 170 -8.11 -18.14 3.71
CA GLU A 170 -8.73 -18.46 4.99
C GLU A 170 -9.57 -17.31 5.51
N LEU A 171 -9.06 -16.07 5.44
CA LEU A 171 -9.81 -14.86 5.80
C LEU A 171 -11.15 -14.79 5.08
N LEU A 172 -11.13 -14.95 3.75
CA LEU A 172 -12.34 -14.83 2.91
C LEU A 172 -13.35 -15.95 3.13
N VAL A 173 -12.87 -17.18 3.35
CA VAL A 173 -13.74 -18.32 3.69
C VAL A 173 -14.40 -18.10 5.05
N LYS A 174 -13.67 -17.55 6.01
CA LYS A 174 -14.15 -17.34 7.38
C LYS A 174 -15.10 -16.16 7.49
N TYR A 175 -14.90 -15.12 6.67
CA TYR A 175 -15.69 -13.90 6.69
C TYR A 175 -16.35 -13.62 5.32
N PRO A 176 -17.31 -14.46 4.89
CA PRO A 176 -17.92 -14.33 3.57
C PRO A 176 -18.78 -13.05 3.40
N ALA A 177 -19.14 -12.40 4.51
CA ALA A 177 -19.85 -11.14 4.53
C ALA A 177 -18.95 -9.90 4.42
N LEU A 178 -17.62 -10.08 4.32
CA LEU A 178 -16.69 -8.98 4.10
C LEU A 178 -16.93 -8.33 2.74
N ASP A 179 -17.03 -7.00 2.69
CA ASP A 179 -17.36 -6.26 1.46
C ASP A 179 -16.12 -6.01 0.58
N GLY A 180 -14.96 -5.84 1.18
CA GLY A 180 -13.73 -5.55 0.45
C GLY A 180 -12.45 -6.01 1.12
N LEU A 181 -11.42 -6.11 0.31
CA LEU A 181 -10.06 -6.45 0.71
C LEU A 181 -9.11 -5.39 0.13
N ILE A 182 -8.34 -4.72 0.99
CA ILE A 182 -7.35 -3.73 0.59
C ILE A 182 -5.97 -4.23 0.99
N LEU A 183 -5.11 -4.42 0.00
CA LEU A 183 -3.74 -4.88 0.21
C LEU A 183 -2.81 -3.69 0.43
N ASP A 184 -2.04 -3.72 1.50
CA ASP A 184 -0.96 -2.77 1.76
C ASP A 184 0.40 -3.46 1.59
N ARG A 185 1.45 -2.67 1.34
CA ARG A 185 2.83 -3.12 1.20
C ARG A 185 3.03 -4.28 0.22
N VAL A 186 2.30 -4.29 -0.90
CA VAL A 186 2.59 -5.17 -2.03
C VAL A 186 3.74 -4.58 -2.82
N ARG A 187 4.93 -4.57 -2.23
CA ARG A 187 6.10 -3.86 -2.73
C ARG A 187 7.40 -4.35 -2.09
N TYR A 188 8.51 -3.96 -2.68
CA TYR A 188 9.83 -4.05 -2.04
C TYR A 188 9.99 -2.99 -0.95
N ASP A 189 11.06 -3.10 -0.15
CA ASP A 189 11.38 -2.12 0.89
C ASP A 189 11.72 -0.74 0.29
N GLY A 190 12.66 -0.72 -0.65
CA GLY A 190 13.14 0.49 -1.29
C GLY A 190 14.05 0.19 -2.47
N ILE A 191 14.80 1.19 -2.91
CA ILE A 191 15.75 1.05 -4.02
C ILE A 191 16.88 0.07 -3.69
N SER A 192 17.21 -0.07 -2.41
CA SER A 192 18.26 -0.97 -1.90
C SER A 192 17.81 -2.42 -1.69
N ALA A 193 16.61 -2.82 -2.09
CA ALA A 193 16.09 -4.18 -1.93
C ALA A 193 15.39 -4.69 -3.21
N ASP A 194 15.29 -6.00 -3.43
CA ASP A 194 15.96 -7.10 -2.76
C ASP A 194 17.21 -7.51 -3.56
N PHE A 195 18.35 -7.62 -2.92
CA PHE A 195 19.63 -7.98 -3.56
C PHE A 195 20.12 -9.37 -3.10
N SER A 196 19.20 -10.30 -2.82
CA SER A 196 19.54 -11.70 -2.56
C SER A 196 20.03 -12.43 -3.81
N ASP A 197 20.67 -13.59 -3.62
CA ASP A 197 21.06 -14.48 -4.72
C ASP A 197 19.84 -14.89 -5.55
N LEU A 198 18.70 -15.17 -4.91
CA LEU A 198 17.44 -15.49 -5.61
C LEU A 198 17.00 -14.35 -6.55
N SER A 199 17.07 -13.13 -6.08
CA SER A 199 16.76 -11.95 -6.90
C SER A 199 17.75 -11.78 -8.04
N ARG A 200 19.04 -11.98 -7.80
CA ARG A 200 20.08 -11.95 -8.83
C ARG A 200 19.82 -12.99 -9.92
N GLU A 201 19.66 -14.24 -9.55
CA GLU A 201 19.47 -15.35 -10.51
C GLU A 201 18.20 -15.17 -11.33
N THR A 202 17.11 -14.76 -10.70
CA THR A 202 15.83 -14.51 -11.38
C THR A 202 15.92 -13.32 -12.34
N PHE A 203 16.62 -12.27 -11.94
CA PHE A 203 16.85 -11.11 -12.81
C PHE A 203 17.76 -11.46 -14.00
N GLU A 204 18.86 -12.18 -13.78
CA GLU A 204 19.76 -12.66 -14.83
C GLU A 204 19.01 -13.54 -15.85
N THR A 205 18.09 -14.39 -15.38
CA THR A 205 17.19 -15.16 -16.24
C THR A 205 16.28 -14.25 -17.06
N TYR A 206 15.75 -13.18 -16.45
CA TYR A 206 14.89 -12.21 -17.13
C TYR A 206 15.61 -11.44 -18.26
N ILE A 207 16.85 -11.01 -18.03
CA ILE A 207 17.63 -10.28 -19.04
C ILE A 207 18.37 -11.19 -20.04
N GLY A 208 18.48 -12.49 -19.74
CA GLY A 208 19.15 -13.48 -20.59
C GLY A 208 20.68 -13.45 -20.51
N GLU A 209 21.26 -12.75 -19.54
CA GLU A 209 22.72 -12.65 -19.35
C GLU A 209 23.10 -12.49 -17.87
N LYS A 210 24.39 -12.69 -17.58
CA LYS A 210 24.92 -12.54 -16.22
C LYS A 210 25.25 -11.09 -15.89
N VAL A 211 24.99 -10.68 -14.66
CA VAL A 211 25.42 -9.39 -14.11
C VAL A 211 26.83 -9.55 -13.59
N GLU A 212 27.80 -8.94 -14.30
CA GLU A 212 29.24 -9.12 -14.00
C GLU A 212 29.60 -8.61 -12.61
N ASN A 213 29.21 -7.38 -12.30
CA ASN A 213 29.46 -6.74 -11.01
C ASN A 213 28.13 -6.52 -10.27
N PHE A 214 27.69 -7.54 -9.52
CA PHE A 214 26.49 -7.46 -8.71
C PHE A 214 26.87 -7.10 -7.25
N PRO A 215 26.24 -6.12 -6.62
CA PRO A 215 25.06 -5.34 -7.10
C PRO A 215 25.38 -4.05 -7.86
N GLU A 216 26.66 -3.70 -8.05
CA GLU A 216 27.11 -2.38 -8.51
C GLU A 216 26.67 -2.04 -9.94
N ASP A 217 26.48 -3.02 -10.82
CA ASP A 217 25.93 -2.81 -12.16
C ASP A 217 24.43 -2.43 -12.14
N ILE A 218 23.78 -2.56 -10.98
CA ILE A 218 22.40 -2.15 -10.74
C ILE A 218 22.36 -0.87 -9.91
N LEU A 219 23.01 -0.87 -8.74
CA LEU A 219 23.01 0.22 -7.79
C LEU A 219 24.38 0.36 -7.15
N ARG A 220 24.91 1.59 -7.10
CA ARG A 220 26.10 1.94 -6.33
C ARG A 220 25.76 2.99 -5.30
N TRP A 221 26.56 3.08 -4.26
CA TRP A 221 26.44 4.12 -3.26
C TRP A 221 27.54 5.16 -3.44
N ASN A 222 27.15 6.40 -3.80
CA ASN A 222 28.03 7.54 -3.72
C ASN A 222 28.08 8.03 -2.27
N LYS A 223 29.25 7.97 -1.67
CA LYS A 223 29.51 8.39 -0.28
C LYS A 223 30.08 9.81 -0.17
N GLU A 224 30.17 10.52 -1.29
CA GLU A 224 30.56 11.93 -1.27
C GLU A 224 29.40 12.78 -0.71
N GLY A 225 29.62 13.37 0.45
CA GLY A 225 28.63 14.22 1.10
C GLY A 225 28.14 13.71 2.46
N LYS A 226 27.11 14.37 2.99
CA LYS A 226 26.61 14.08 4.36
C LYS A 226 25.84 12.75 4.46
N ARG A 227 25.28 12.28 3.37
CA ARG A 227 24.51 11.01 3.30
C ARG A 227 24.86 10.28 2.02
N PRO A 228 24.98 8.95 2.06
CA PRO A 228 25.12 8.15 0.85
C PRO A 228 23.94 8.40 -0.11
N LYS A 229 24.24 8.54 -1.40
CA LYS A 229 23.23 8.70 -2.46
C LYS A 229 23.30 7.50 -3.40
N PRO A 230 22.14 6.98 -3.87
CA PRO A 230 22.12 5.92 -4.87
C PRO A 230 22.59 6.46 -6.23
N GLU A 231 23.48 5.73 -6.88
CA GLU A 231 23.87 5.93 -8.27
C GLU A 231 23.42 4.73 -9.09
N LEU A 232 22.75 5.01 -10.20
CA LEU A 232 22.19 3.98 -11.07
C LEU A 232 23.26 3.35 -11.95
N GLY A 233 23.37 2.01 -11.93
CA GLY A 233 24.25 1.25 -12.80
C GLY A 233 23.64 0.99 -14.18
N LYS A 234 24.36 0.26 -15.04
CA LYS A 234 23.93 -0.03 -16.43
C LYS A 234 22.64 -0.83 -16.51
N TRP A 235 22.31 -1.63 -15.48
CA TRP A 235 21.13 -2.47 -15.42
C TRP A 235 19.95 -1.91 -14.64
N SER A 236 20.07 -0.73 -14.03
CA SER A 236 19.06 -0.17 -13.14
C SER A 236 17.66 -0.13 -13.74
N LYS A 237 17.52 0.40 -14.97
CA LYS A 237 16.21 0.53 -15.63
C LYS A 237 15.56 -0.83 -15.86
N LYS A 238 16.34 -1.85 -16.25
CA LYS A 238 15.86 -3.21 -16.40
C LYS A 238 15.51 -3.87 -15.05
N TRP A 239 16.28 -3.56 -14.03
CA TRP A 239 16.00 -4.01 -12.66
C TRP A 239 14.67 -3.44 -12.14
N PHE A 240 14.40 -2.15 -12.36
CA PHE A 240 13.13 -1.54 -11.99
C PHE A 240 11.95 -2.15 -12.75
N GLU A 241 12.10 -2.34 -14.06
CA GLU A 241 11.11 -3.02 -14.90
C GLU A 241 10.82 -4.43 -14.39
N TRP A 242 11.86 -5.23 -14.15
CA TRP A 242 11.73 -6.60 -13.67
C TRP A 242 11.08 -6.67 -12.28
N ARG A 243 11.49 -5.84 -11.31
CA ARG A 243 10.86 -5.79 -9.98
C ARG A 243 9.36 -5.49 -10.09
N THR A 244 9.00 -4.56 -10.95
CA THR A 244 7.60 -4.19 -11.21
C THR A 244 6.82 -5.35 -11.81
N LYS A 245 7.45 -6.12 -12.72
CA LYS A 245 6.87 -7.36 -13.26
C LYS A 245 6.57 -8.35 -12.14
N VAL A 246 7.53 -8.61 -11.26
CA VAL A 246 7.38 -9.53 -10.10
C VAL A 246 6.18 -9.15 -9.23
N ILE A 247 6.05 -7.88 -8.89
CA ILE A 247 4.94 -7.39 -8.06
C ILE A 247 3.60 -7.50 -8.79
N THR A 248 3.54 -7.07 -10.04
CA THR A 248 2.28 -7.08 -10.82
C THR A 248 1.77 -8.50 -11.09
N GLU A 249 2.66 -9.43 -11.39
CA GLU A 249 2.29 -10.84 -11.58
C GLU A 249 1.75 -11.47 -10.28
N PHE A 250 2.37 -11.15 -9.15
CA PHE A 250 1.87 -11.63 -7.87
C PHE A 250 0.55 -10.96 -7.46
N MET A 251 0.36 -9.66 -7.75
CA MET A 251 -0.92 -8.97 -7.57
C MET A 251 -2.03 -9.63 -8.40
N ALA A 252 -1.74 -9.99 -9.65
CA ALA A 252 -2.68 -10.71 -10.51
C ALA A 252 -3.04 -12.09 -9.93
N LYS A 253 -2.04 -12.81 -9.40
CA LYS A 253 -2.25 -14.11 -8.74
C LYS A 253 -3.10 -13.99 -7.48
N ILE A 254 -2.83 -12.99 -6.63
CA ILE A 254 -3.68 -12.74 -5.46
C ILE A 254 -5.12 -12.47 -5.89
N ARG A 255 -5.33 -11.62 -6.90
CA ARG A 255 -6.67 -11.31 -7.40
C ARG A 255 -7.40 -12.55 -7.89
N GLU A 256 -6.74 -13.40 -8.65
CA GLU A 256 -7.30 -14.67 -9.12
C GLU A 256 -7.78 -15.54 -7.95
N GLU A 257 -6.92 -15.77 -6.96
CA GLU A 257 -7.23 -16.59 -5.78
C GLU A 257 -8.35 -15.98 -4.92
N VAL A 258 -8.32 -14.67 -4.72
CA VAL A 258 -9.32 -13.92 -3.95
C VAL A 258 -10.70 -14.01 -4.63
N LYS A 259 -10.75 -13.75 -5.94
CA LYS A 259 -12.00 -13.80 -6.72
C LYS A 259 -12.56 -15.22 -6.90
N ALA A 260 -11.70 -16.23 -6.85
CA ALA A 260 -12.12 -17.63 -6.85
C ALA A 260 -12.86 -18.00 -5.55
N VAL A 261 -12.45 -17.44 -4.40
CA VAL A 261 -13.15 -17.66 -3.11
C VAL A 261 -14.39 -16.78 -2.98
N ASN A 262 -14.28 -15.50 -3.29
CA ASN A 262 -15.38 -14.54 -3.21
C ASN A 262 -15.43 -13.64 -4.45
N PRO A 263 -16.21 -13.97 -5.49
CA PRO A 263 -16.28 -13.19 -6.73
C PRO A 263 -16.78 -11.76 -6.56
N LYS A 264 -17.56 -11.51 -5.48
CA LYS A 264 -18.22 -10.22 -5.25
C LYS A 264 -17.37 -9.24 -4.44
N ILE A 265 -16.33 -9.73 -3.74
CA ILE A 265 -15.52 -8.89 -2.87
C ILE A 265 -14.84 -7.77 -3.68
N SER A 266 -14.87 -6.55 -3.16
CA SER A 266 -14.10 -5.45 -3.74
C SER A 266 -12.61 -5.67 -3.50
N PHE A 267 -11.82 -5.81 -4.56
CA PHE A 267 -10.38 -6.05 -4.49
C PHE A 267 -9.62 -4.75 -4.72
N GLY A 268 -8.86 -4.34 -3.73
CA GLY A 268 -8.16 -3.06 -3.73
C GLY A 268 -6.73 -3.12 -3.22
N THR A 269 -6.03 -2.02 -3.42
CA THR A 269 -4.70 -1.78 -2.85
C THR A 269 -4.57 -0.37 -2.34
N TYR A 270 -3.63 -0.18 -1.41
CA TYR A 270 -3.16 1.11 -0.96
C TYR A 270 -1.76 1.39 -1.48
N THR A 271 -1.54 2.59 -2.01
CA THR A 271 -0.21 3.08 -2.41
C THR A 271 -0.04 4.54 -2.00
N GLY A 272 1.21 5.01 -1.95
CA GLY A 272 1.46 6.45 -1.89
C GLY A 272 1.13 7.15 -3.21
N ALA A 273 0.81 8.43 -3.17
CA ALA A 273 0.46 9.21 -4.36
C ALA A 273 1.67 9.71 -5.17
N TRP A 274 2.89 9.50 -4.71
CA TRP A 274 4.14 9.99 -5.30
C TRP A 274 4.70 9.03 -6.36
N TYR A 275 4.01 8.89 -7.47
CA TYR A 275 4.35 8.00 -8.58
C TYR A 275 5.80 8.12 -9.09
N PRO A 276 6.37 9.34 -9.24
CA PRO A 276 7.71 9.50 -9.81
C PRO A 276 8.82 8.72 -9.12
N SER A 277 8.69 8.42 -7.82
CA SER A 277 9.65 7.64 -7.04
C SER A 277 9.20 6.23 -6.69
N TYR A 278 8.01 5.80 -7.14
CA TYR A 278 7.47 4.48 -6.79
C TYR A 278 8.22 3.30 -7.44
N TYR A 279 9.02 3.57 -8.49
CA TYR A 279 9.96 2.59 -9.04
C TYR A 279 10.97 2.10 -8.00
N GLU A 280 11.31 2.92 -7.00
CA GLU A 280 12.23 2.58 -5.90
C GLU A 280 11.70 1.43 -5.05
N VAL A 281 10.40 1.27 -4.95
CA VAL A 281 9.74 0.15 -4.25
C VAL A 281 9.24 -0.95 -5.19
N GLY A 282 9.63 -0.91 -6.47
CA GLY A 282 9.31 -1.93 -7.48
C GLY A 282 7.84 -2.01 -7.82
N VAL A 283 7.14 -0.88 -7.89
CA VAL A 283 5.69 -0.84 -8.15
C VAL A 283 5.36 0.12 -9.29
N ASN A 284 4.57 -0.36 -10.24
CA ASN A 284 3.87 0.47 -11.21
C ASN A 284 2.36 0.37 -10.97
N PHE A 285 1.82 1.31 -10.22
CA PHE A 285 0.38 1.34 -9.94
C PHE A 285 -0.44 2.05 -11.02
N ALA A 286 0.18 2.53 -12.08
CA ALA A 286 -0.50 3.17 -13.19
C ALA A 286 -1.30 2.19 -14.06
N SER A 287 -2.14 2.73 -14.91
CA SER A 287 -2.72 2.00 -16.03
C SER A 287 -1.65 1.59 -17.03
N ARG A 288 -1.84 0.45 -17.71
CA ARG A 288 -0.98 0.00 -18.82
C ARG A 288 -1.05 0.92 -20.05
N GLU A 289 -2.07 1.78 -20.11
CA GLU A 289 -2.21 2.81 -21.15
C GLU A 289 -1.28 4.01 -20.92
N TYR A 290 -0.78 4.20 -19.69
CA TYR A 290 0.17 5.25 -19.36
C TYR A 290 1.60 4.79 -19.57
N ASP A 291 2.35 5.50 -20.41
CA ASP A 291 3.76 5.22 -20.70
C ASP A 291 4.69 6.17 -19.92
N PRO A 292 5.24 5.74 -18.78
CA PRO A 292 6.13 6.59 -17.99
C PRO A 292 7.45 6.90 -18.68
N SER A 293 7.91 6.07 -19.65
CA SER A 293 9.17 6.30 -20.36
C SER A 293 9.17 7.59 -21.19
N GLN A 294 7.99 8.14 -21.48
CA GLN A 294 7.87 9.42 -22.16
C GLN A 294 8.20 10.63 -21.26
N LYS A 295 8.29 10.40 -19.94
CA LYS A 295 8.50 11.49 -18.96
C LYS A 295 9.63 11.22 -17.97
N PHE A 296 9.94 9.99 -17.71
CA PHE A 296 10.86 9.60 -16.65
C PHE A 296 11.99 8.74 -17.19
N ASP A 297 13.23 9.20 -17.01
CA ASP A 297 14.42 8.53 -17.52
C ASP A 297 14.70 7.18 -16.85
N TRP A 298 14.14 6.93 -15.67
CA TRP A 298 14.27 5.65 -14.98
C TRP A 298 13.41 4.55 -15.62
N ALA A 299 12.39 4.88 -16.42
CA ALA A 299 11.50 3.91 -17.03
C ALA A 299 12.01 3.42 -18.38
N THR A 300 11.82 2.13 -18.66
CA THR A 300 11.95 1.56 -20.01
C THR A 300 10.60 1.67 -20.76
N PRO A 301 10.59 1.55 -22.10
CA PRO A 301 9.32 1.50 -22.84
C PRO A 301 8.41 0.32 -22.45
N GLN A 302 8.98 -0.79 -21.93
CA GLN A 302 8.25 -1.97 -21.50
C GLN A 302 7.68 -1.83 -20.07
N TYR A 303 8.15 -0.86 -19.28
CA TYR A 303 7.72 -0.63 -17.90
C TYR A 303 6.19 -0.52 -17.78
N LYS A 304 5.53 0.13 -18.73
CA LYS A 304 4.07 0.28 -18.77
C LYS A 304 3.31 -1.05 -18.79
N ASN A 305 3.88 -2.11 -19.34
CA ASN A 305 3.25 -3.44 -19.44
C ASN A 305 2.98 -4.06 -18.05
N TYR A 306 3.68 -3.57 -17.05
CA TYR A 306 3.57 -4.01 -15.66
C TYR A 306 2.80 -3.04 -14.77
N GLY A 307 1.99 -2.16 -15.36
CA GLY A 307 0.98 -1.40 -14.63
C GLY A 307 -0.14 -2.32 -14.12
N TYR A 308 -0.69 -2.07 -12.94
CA TYR A 308 -1.71 -2.94 -12.37
C TYR A 308 -3.06 -2.26 -12.05
N ALA A 309 -3.26 -1.01 -12.45
CA ALA A 309 -4.53 -0.32 -12.19
C ALA A 309 -5.76 -1.10 -12.65
N GLU A 310 -5.64 -1.85 -13.76
CA GLU A 310 -6.71 -2.68 -14.33
C GLU A 310 -7.08 -3.91 -13.48
N LEU A 311 -6.24 -4.30 -12.54
CA LEU A 311 -6.51 -5.41 -11.63
C LEU A 311 -7.41 -5.02 -10.45
N LEU A 312 -7.66 -3.72 -10.25
CA LEU A 312 -8.28 -3.22 -9.03
C LEU A 312 -9.74 -2.85 -9.26
N ASP A 313 -10.59 -3.21 -8.30
CA ASP A 313 -11.96 -2.74 -8.17
C ASP A 313 -12.01 -1.46 -7.31
N LEU A 314 -11.05 -1.33 -6.37
CA LEU A 314 -10.90 -0.21 -5.46
C LEU A 314 -9.44 0.23 -5.40
N TYR A 315 -9.19 1.50 -5.63
CA TYR A 315 -7.85 2.08 -5.57
C TYR A 315 -7.77 3.19 -4.52
N VAL A 316 -6.90 3.02 -3.53
CA VAL A 316 -6.69 3.99 -2.45
C VAL A 316 -5.25 4.51 -2.48
N THR A 317 -5.08 5.81 -2.44
CA THR A 317 -3.76 6.47 -2.42
C THR A 317 -3.55 7.29 -1.17
N GLY A 318 -2.32 7.31 -0.66
CA GLY A 318 -1.92 8.21 0.42
C GLY A 318 -1.44 9.55 -0.12
N ASN A 319 -2.29 10.57 -0.05
CA ASN A 319 -1.95 11.94 -0.41
C ASN A 319 -1.45 12.67 0.85
N TYR A 320 -0.33 12.21 1.41
CA TYR A 320 0.22 12.62 2.70
C TYR A 320 1.03 13.92 2.56
N TYR A 321 0.36 14.99 2.18
CA TYR A 321 0.96 16.31 1.97
C TYR A 321 0.32 17.33 2.90
N THR A 322 1.14 18.24 3.42
CA THR A 322 0.68 19.39 4.20
C THR A 322 0.21 20.53 3.32
N ASP A 323 0.71 20.61 2.09
CA ASP A 323 0.20 21.55 1.09
C ASP A 323 -1.00 20.94 0.38
N ILE A 324 -2.10 21.66 0.35
CA ILE A 324 -3.36 21.19 -0.24
C ILE A 324 -3.43 21.54 -1.70
N THR A 325 -3.17 22.82 -2.03
CA THR A 325 -3.25 23.32 -3.40
C THR A 325 -1.88 23.43 -4.07
N ILE A 326 -1.89 23.43 -5.41
CA ILE A 326 -0.69 23.68 -6.21
C ILE A 326 -0.12 25.07 -5.91
N GLU A 327 -0.98 26.05 -5.61
CA GLU A 327 -0.56 27.40 -5.28
C GLU A 327 0.18 27.45 -3.92
N GLU A 328 -0.34 26.75 -2.90
CA GLU A 328 0.34 26.61 -1.61
C GLU A 328 1.72 25.96 -1.78
N TYR A 329 1.79 24.86 -2.53
CA TYR A 329 3.05 24.16 -2.78
C TYR A 329 4.09 25.07 -3.44
N LYS A 330 3.69 25.86 -4.43
CA LYS A 330 4.60 26.83 -5.10
C LYS A 330 5.10 27.93 -4.15
N LYS A 331 4.30 28.32 -3.17
CA LYS A 331 4.67 29.36 -2.18
C LYS A 331 5.54 28.81 -1.05
N SER A 332 5.35 27.56 -0.65
CA SER A 332 6.01 27.00 0.53
C SER A 332 7.48 26.62 0.32
N ASN A 333 7.96 26.56 -0.91
CA ASN A 333 9.29 26.00 -1.26
C ASN A 333 9.55 24.66 -0.61
N ASN A 334 8.50 23.85 -0.47
CA ASN A 334 8.59 22.58 0.23
C ASN A 334 9.57 21.64 -0.45
N TRP A 335 10.25 20.91 0.40
CA TRP A 335 11.27 19.94 0.06
C TRP A 335 10.68 18.83 -0.82
N VAL A 336 11.23 18.66 -2.00
CA VAL A 336 10.89 17.54 -2.87
C VAL A 336 11.81 16.37 -2.48
N TRP A 337 11.22 15.23 -2.13
CA TRP A 337 11.96 14.04 -1.69
C TRP A 337 12.94 13.51 -2.72
N ASN A 338 12.71 13.78 -3.99
CA ASN A 338 13.54 13.34 -5.09
C ASN A 338 14.10 14.53 -5.85
N GLU A 339 15.27 15.02 -5.43
CA GLU A 339 15.98 16.11 -6.08
C GLU A 339 16.43 15.81 -7.51
N THR A 340 16.46 14.51 -7.90
CA THR A 340 16.95 14.09 -9.22
C THR A 340 15.84 14.08 -10.27
N ASP A 341 14.57 14.10 -9.87
CA ASP A 341 13.44 14.12 -10.78
C ASP A 341 13.02 15.57 -11.09
N SER A 342 13.62 16.15 -12.13
CA SER A 342 13.31 17.51 -12.58
C SER A 342 11.83 17.72 -12.96
N GLN A 343 11.12 16.66 -13.31
CA GLN A 343 9.70 16.72 -13.66
C GLN A 343 8.80 16.65 -12.41
N ALA A 344 9.21 15.89 -11.40
CA ALA A 344 8.57 15.93 -10.09
C ALA A 344 8.75 17.31 -9.44
N GLN A 345 9.91 17.95 -9.62
CA GLN A 345 10.18 19.33 -9.18
C GLN A 345 9.27 20.37 -9.85
N GLN A 346 8.63 20.06 -10.97
CA GLN A 346 7.63 20.95 -11.58
C GLN A 346 6.31 21.04 -10.76
N GLY A 347 6.28 20.46 -9.57
CA GLY A 347 5.46 20.94 -8.47
C GLY A 347 4.03 20.42 -8.40
N THR A 348 3.64 19.45 -9.24
CA THR A 348 2.26 18.98 -9.20
C THR A 348 2.04 17.69 -8.44
N TRP A 349 3.09 16.90 -8.13
CA TRP A 349 2.94 15.61 -7.45
C TRP A 349 2.88 15.69 -5.92
N TYR A 350 3.38 16.77 -5.33
CA TYR A 350 3.66 16.83 -3.89
C TYR A 350 2.72 17.77 -3.11
N CYS A 351 1.48 17.88 -3.58
CA CYS A 351 0.36 18.45 -2.85
C CYS A 351 -0.91 17.64 -3.12
N VAL A 352 -1.93 17.79 -2.31
CA VAL A 352 -3.17 17.00 -2.40
C VAL A 352 -3.83 17.21 -3.77
N GLU A 353 -4.09 18.45 -4.16
CA GLU A 353 -4.70 18.78 -5.45
C GLU A 353 -3.89 18.24 -6.64
N GLY A 354 -2.61 18.56 -6.67
CA GLY A 354 -1.75 18.20 -7.78
C GLY A 354 -1.56 16.71 -7.95
N SER A 355 -1.33 15.97 -6.85
CA SER A 355 -1.24 14.52 -6.91
C SER A 355 -2.53 13.88 -7.40
N CYS A 356 -3.70 14.36 -6.97
CA CYS A 356 -4.99 13.90 -7.49
C CYS A 356 -5.17 14.15 -8.98
N GLN A 357 -4.72 15.31 -9.48
CA GLN A 357 -4.76 15.63 -10.92
C GLN A 357 -3.86 14.68 -11.72
N GLN A 358 -2.66 14.40 -11.23
CA GLN A 358 -1.73 13.48 -11.88
C GLN A 358 -2.24 12.03 -11.84
N LEU A 359 -2.79 11.60 -10.70
CA LEU A 359 -3.38 10.27 -10.55
C LEU A 359 -4.49 10.01 -11.59
N ARG A 360 -5.35 10.98 -11.86
CA ARG A 360 -6.37 10.85 -12.91
C ARG A 360 -5.76 10.54 -14.27
N ARG A 361 -4.60 11.11 -14.59
CA ARG A 361 -3.88 10.89 -15.86
C ARG A 361 -3.26 9.50 -15.90
N ILE A 362 -2.48 9.13 -14.88
CA ILE A 362 -1.76 7.85 -14.89
C ILE A 362 -2.69 6.65 -14.73
N LEU A 363 -3.85 6.83 -14.10
CA LEU A 363 -4.87 5.79 -13.96
C LEU A 363 -5.82 5.73 -15.17
N ASN A 364 -5.59 6.52 -16.21
CA ASN A 364 -6.41 6.61 -17.41
C ASN A 364 -7.90 6.83 -17.09
N GLY A 365 -8.19 7.79 -16.19
CA GLY A 365 -9.55 8.14 -15.77
C GLY A 365 -10.24 7.14 -14.84
N ARG A 366 -9.56 6.07 -14.39
CA ARG A 366 -10.12 5.14 -13.41
C ARG A 366 -10.35 5.84 -12.07
N PRO A 367 -11.42 5.50 -11.37
CA PRO A 367 -11.71 6.09 -10.06
C PRO A 367 -10.67 5.67 -9.02
N PHE A 368 -10.37 6.58 -8.11
CA PHE A 368 -9.50 6.34 -6.96
C PHE A 368 -9.99 7.15 -5.75
N MET A 369 -9.56 6.77 -4.58
CA MET A 369 -9.79 7.51 -3.34
C MET A 369 -8.48 8.09 -2.84
N GLY A 370 -8.43 9.41 -2.70
CA GLY A 370 -7.30 10.10 -2.08
C GLY A 370 -7.40 10.00 -0.56
N GLY A 371 -6.40 9.40 0.07
CA GLY A 371 -6.32 9.29 1.53
C GLY A 371 -5.53 10.45 2.12
N VAL A 372 -6.05 11.05 3.18
CA VAL A 372 -5.40 12.11 3.95
C VAL A 372 -4.98 11.54 5.30
N LEU A 373 -3.73 11.76 5.71
CA LEU A 373 -3.26 11.40 7.04
C LEU A 373 -3.65 12.51 8.03
N VAL A 374 -4.61 12.21 8.89
CA VAL A 374 -5.17 13.19 9.84
C VAL A 374 -4.11 13.79 10.76
N ASP A 375 -3.11 13.00 11.17
CA ASP A 375 -2.04 13.42 12.07
C ASP A 375 -1.17 14.55 11.49
N LEU A 376 -1.07 14.69 10.18
CA LEU A 376 -0.37 15.82 9.54
C LEU A 376 -1.05 17.17 9.80
N PHE A 377 -2.31 17.16 10.20
CA PHE A 377 -3.14 18.36 10.42
C PHE A 377 -3.55 18.52 11.88
N TYR A 378 -2.85 17.87 12.80
CA TYR A 378 -3.20 17.87 14.22
C TYR A 378 -3.41 19.29 14.78
N ASP A 379 -2.54 20.23 14.39
CA ASP A 379 -2.58 21.62 14.84
C ASP A 379 -3.38 22.55 13.90
N ASN A 380 -3.96 22.04 12.81
CA ASN A 380 -4.67 22.85 11.82
C ASN A 380 -5.91 22.14 11.24
N ARG A 381 -7.00 22.19 12.00
CA ARG A 381 -8.27 21.55 11.62
C ARG A 381 -8.93 22.17 10.38
N GLU A 382 -8.77 23.48 10.17
CA GLU A 382 -9.32 24.16 8.97
C GLU A 382 -8.64 23.64 7.71
N LYS A 383 -7.33 23.46 7.78
CA LYS A 383 -6.54 22.89 6.69
C LYS A 383 -6.93 21.44 6.37
N LEU A 384 -7.21 20.63 7.40
CA LEU A 384 -7.75 19.28 7.21
C LEU A 384 -9.09 19.29 6.46
N THR A 385 -10.00 20.20 6.84
CA THR A 385 -11.29 20.33 6.16
C THR A 385 -11.13 20.71 4.69
N SER A 386 -10.13 21.51 4.36
CA SER A 386 -9.82 21.89 2.97
C SER A 386 -9.16 20.76 2.18
N ALA A 387 -8.54 19.78 2.84
CA ALA A 387 -7.89 18.62 2.21
C ALA A 387 -8.89 17.52 1.82
N ILE A 388 -10.04 17.47 2.47
CA ILE A 388 -11.12 16.48 2.26
C ILE A 388 -12.12 16.98 1.21
#